data_d116e061625109402ca8f9e3204e06da
#
_entry.id   d116e061625109402ca8f9e3204e06da
#
_cell.length_a   1.000
_cell.length_b   1.000
_cell.length_c   1.000
_cell.angle_alpha   90.00
_cell.angle_beta   90.00
_cell.angle_gamma   90.00
#
_symmetry.space_group_name_H-M   'P 1'
#
loop_
_entity.id
_entity.type
_entity.pdbx_description
1 polymer ?
#
loop_
_entity_poly.entity_id
_entity_poly.type
_entity_poly.pdbx_seq_one_letter_code
_entity_poly.pdbx_strand_id
1 'polypeptide(L)'
;MKVGLVGWRGMVGSVLMQRMVEENDFAHIEPFYFSTSNAGGEAPSFGGKTAPALMEATDINSLKQMDVIITCQGGDYTSEVFPQLKATGWNGYWIDAASTLRMSDDAIIVLDPVNLNVIKDGLANGTKTFVGGNCTVSLMLMGLGSLFQNNLVEWMTAMTYQAASGAGAQNMRELITGMGYLYNNTKTLLDDPKSAILDIDRQVAELQRGEGFPSANFGVPLAGSLIPYIDKQLESGQSKEEWKGQVETNKILGNSQIVPIDGHCVRIGAMRCHSQALTIKLKKDVPLDEIEDMIRSSNQWAKVVPNTREASMTDLTPVAVTGTLTVPVGRLRKLNMGKEYLGAFTVGDQLLWGAAEPLRRMLRILVEYKSS
;
A
#
# COMPACT_ATOMS: atom_id res chain seq x y z
N MET A 1 -26.56 -5.35 -6.25
CA MET A 1 -25.99 -4.21 -5.52
C MET A 1 -25.33 -3.29 -6.54
N LYS A 2 -25.76 -2.02 -6.57
CA LYS A 2 -25.21 -0.99 -7.46
C LYS A 2 -23.89 -0.47 -6.92
N VAL A 3 -22.83 -0.59 -7.69
CA VAL A 3 -21.47 -0.19 -7.25
C VAL A 3 -20.91 0.88 -8.17
N GLY A 4 -20.70 2.08 -7.63
CA GLY A 4 -20.03 3.17 -8.32
C GLY A 4 -18.51 3.02 -8.22
N LEU A 5 -17.82 3.01 -9.35
CA LEU A 5 -16.38 2.86 -9.47
C LEU A 5 -15.76 4.17 -9.96
N VAL A 6 -15.02 4.86 -9.09
CA VAL A 6 -14.41 6.18 -9.36
C VAL A 6 -12.90 6.03 -9.40
N GLY A 7 -12.24 6.66 -10.38
CA GLY A 7 -10.78 6.57 -10.54
C GLY A 7 -10.26 5.22 -11.04
N TRP A 8 -11.13 4.41 -11.61
CA TRP A 8 -10.88 3.05 -12.11
C TRP A 8 -9.79 2.95 -13.19
N ARG A 9 -9.48 4.03 -13.92
CA ARG A 9 -8.40 4.09 -14.92
C ARG A 9 -7.04 4.49 -14.36
N GLY A 10 -6.99 4.99 -13.12
CA GLY A 10 -5.75 5.32 -12.44
C GLY A 10 -4.93 4.07 -12.09
N MET A 11 -3.70 4.26 -11.61
CA MET A 11 -2.80 3.14 -11.29
C MET A 11 -3.42 2.15 -10.29
N VAL A 12 -3.94 2.63 -9.16
CA VAL A 12 -4.62 1.78 -8.17
C VAL A 12 -5.94 1.22 -8.72
N GLY A 13 -6.73 2.06 -9.39
CA GLY A 13 -8.00 1.65 -9.99
C GLY A 13 -7.84 0.56 -11.04
N SER A 14 -6.82 0.63 -11.89
CA SER A 14 -6.55 -0.41 -12.90
C SER A 14 -6.19 -1.75 -12.25
N VAL A 15 -5.38 -1.73 -11.17
CA VAL A 15 -5.07 -2.94 -10.39
C VAL A 15 -6.34 -3.48 -9.71
N LEU A 16 -7.18 -2.61 -9.17
CA LEU A 16 -8.46 -3.00 -8.57
C LEU A 16 -9.37 -3.69 -9.60
N MET A 17 -9.53 -3.10 -10.79
CA MET A 17 -10.36 -3.71 -11.86
C MET A 17 -9.82 -5.07 -12.29
N GLN A 18 -8.50 -5.19 -12.46
CA GLN A 18 -7.85 -6.45 -12.78
C GLN A 18 -8.14 -7.51 -11.69
N ARG A 19 -7.93 -7.18 -10.43
CA ARG A 19 -8.17 -8.10 -9.31
C ARG A 19 -9.64 -8.49 -9.19
N MET A 20 -10.57 -7.56 -9.40
CA MET A 20 -12.01 -7.85 -9.41
C MET A 20 -12.42 -8.80 -10.54
N VAL A 21 -11.74 -8.75 -11.70
CA VAL A 21 -11.94 -9.73 -12.79
C VAL A 21 -11.39 -11.09 -12.40
N GLU A 22 -10.16 -11.16 -11.91
CA GLU A 22 -9.48 -12.41 -11.51
C GLU A 22 -10.26 -13.17 -10.43
N GLU A 23 -10.88 -12.45 -9.50
CA GLU A 23 -11.65 -13.00 -8.36
C GLU A 23 -13.16 -13.09 -8.61
N ASN A 24 -13.59 -12.79 -9.87
CA ASN A 24 -14.99 -12.85 -10.29
C ASN A 24 -15.95 -11.97 -9.47
N ASP A 25 -15.49 -10.84 -8.94
CA ASP A 25 -16.33 -9.96 -8.12
C ASP A 25 -17.47 -9.30 -8.91
N PHE A 26 -17.24 -9.05 -10.21
CA PHE A 26 -18.27 -8.48 -11.08
C PHE A 26 -19.53 -9.35 -11.21
N ALA A 27 -19.46 -10.66 -10.95
CA ALA A 27 -20.64 -11.55 -10.94
C ALA A 27 -21.68 -11.13 -9.90
N HIS A 28 -21.28 -10.47 -8.81
CA HIS A 28 -22.08 -10.15 -7.63
C HIS A 28 -22.56 -8.69 -7.57
N ILE A 29 -22.21 -7.86 -8.56
CA ILE A 29 -22.50 -6.43 -8.56
C ILE A 29 -23.09 -5.96 -9.90
N GLU A 30 -23.71 -4.79 -9.87
CA GLU A 30 -24.09 -4.00 -11.03
C GLU A 30 -23.14 -2.78 -11.07
N PRO A 31 -22.12 -2.77 -11.98
CA PRO A 31 -21.10 -1.75 -11.99
C PRO A 31 -21.57 -0.47 -12.68
N PHE A 32 -21.21 0.67 -12.11
CA PHE A 32 -21.36 2.02 -12.69
C PHE A 32 -20.00 2.70 -12.65
N TYR A 33 -19.56 3.23 -13.80
CA TYR A 33 -18.23 3.85 -13.90
C TYR A 33 -18.36 5.36 -13.95
N PHE A 34 -17.60 6.01 -13.08
CA PHE A 34 -17.57 7.46 -12.95
C PHE A 34 -16.25 8.01 -13.49
N SER A 35 -16.31 9.17 -14.14
CA SER A 35 -15.16 9.84 -14.75
C SER A 35 -15.22 11.33 -14.50
N THR A 36 -14.07 11.93 -14.18
CA THR A 36 -13.88 13.38 -14.04
C THR A 36 -13.56 14.07 -15.38
N SER A 37 -13.31 13.32 -16.44
CA SER A 37 -12.81 13.88 -17.72
C SER A 37 -13.50 13.37 -18.96
N ASN A 38 -14.41 12.39 -18.86
CA ASN A 38 -15.04 11.74 -20.01
C ASN A 38 -16.48 11.27 -19.70
N ALA A 39 -17.25 12.08 -18.97
CA ALA A 39 -18.67 11.79 -18.73
C ALA A 39 -19.44 11.71 -20.05
N GLY A 40 -20.38 10.76 -20.16
CA GLY A 40 -21.14 10.46 -21.38
C GLY A 40 -20.39 9.54 -22.37
N GLY A 41 -19.10 9.27 -22.16
CA GLY A 41 -18.33 8.34 -22.98
C GLY A 41 -18.71 6.88 -22.76
N GLU A 42 -18.17 5.99 -23.58
CA GLU A 42 -18.39 4.55 -23.47
C GLU A 42 -17.77 4.00 -22.19
N ALA A 43 -18.55 3.21 -21.44
CA ALA A 43 -18.06 2.52 -20.26
C ALA A 43 -17.26 1.27 -20.63
N PRO A 44 -16.26 0.89 -19.80
CA PRO A 44 -15.54 -0.36 -20.03
C PRO A 44 -16.44 -1.58 -19.74
N SER A 45 -16.07 -2.72 -20.32
CA SER A 45 -16.65 -4.01 -19.98
C SER A 45 -15.61 -4.82 -19.19
N PHE A 46 -15.89 -5.08 -17.92
CA PHE A 46 -15.08 -5.96 -17.07
C PHE A 46 -15.92 -7.16 -16.61
N GLY A 47 -15.29 -8.35 -16.56
CA GLY A 47 -15.96 -9.58 -16.14
C GLY A 47 -17.20 -9.95 -16.97
N GLY A 48 -17.25 -9.53 -18.23
CA GLY A 48 -18.39 -9.75 -19.11
C GLY A 48 -19.64 -8.91 -18.78
N LYS A 49 -19.55 -7.95 -17.85
CA LYS A 49 -20.65 -7.03 -17.51
C LYS A 49 -20.59 -5.78 -18.35
N THR A 50 -21.72 -5.43 -18.94
CA THR A 50 -21.95 -4.14 -19.58
C THR A 50 -22.40 -3.13 -18.53
N ALA A 51 -22.04 -1.88 -18.70
CA ALA A 51 -22.45 -0.78 -17.84
C ALA A 51 -23.05 0.36 -18.69
N PRO A 52 -23.85 1.26 -18.09
CA PRO A 52 -24.28 2.49 -18.74
C PRO A 52 -23.09 3.35 -19.16
N ALA A 53 -23.34 4.37 -20.01
CA ALA A 53 -22.31 5.36 -20.33
C ALA A 53 -21.67 5.94 -19.07
N LEU A 54 -20.40 6.38 -19.17
CA LEU A 54 -19.65 6.96 -18.06
C LEU A 54 -20.41 8.12 -17.44
N MET A 55 -20.53 8.10 -16.11
CA MET A 55 -21.21 9.12 -15.34
C MET A 55 -20.21 10.20 -14.86
N GLU A 56 -20.70 11.42 -14.61
CA GLU A 56 -19.87 12.48 -14.05
C GLU A 56 -19.51 12.17 -12.57
N ALA A 57 -18.22 12.16 -12.27
CA ALA A 57 -17.73 11.75 -10.95
C ALA A 57 -18.06 12.71 -9.82
N THR A 58 -18.42 13.96 -10.13
CA THR A 58 -18.82 14.99 -9.16
C THR A 58 -20.33 15.18 -9.10
N ASP A 59 -21.12 14.47 -9.91
CA ASP A 59 -22.59 14.55 -9.85
C ASP A 59 -23.15 13.78 -8.64
N ILE A 60 -23.43 14.51 -7.59
CA ILE A 60 -24.00 13.99 -6.34
C ILE A 60 -25.34 13.26 -6.56
N ASN A 61 -26.15 13.69 -7.55
CA ASN A 61 -27.43 13.04 -7.85
C ASN A 61 -27.27 11.64 -8.42
N SER A 62 -26.24 11.42 -9.20
CA SER A 62 -25.87 10.09 -9.71
C SER A 62 -25.20 9.23 -8.64
N LEU A 63 -24.26 9.79 -7.89
CA LEU A 63 -23.54 9.10 -6.81
C LEU A 63 -24.49 8.58 -5.71
N LYS A 64 -25.48 9.36 -5.30
CA LYS A 64 -26.44 8.96 -4.23
C LYS A 64 -27.32 7.76 -4.62
N GLN A 65 -27.35 7.35 -5.88
CA GLN A 65 -28.10 6.17 -6.34
C GLN A 65 -27.32 4.87 -6.13
N MET A 66 -26.04 4.97 -5.76
CA MET A 66 -25.19 3.79 -5.56
C MET A 66 -25.36 3.22 -4.15
N ASP A 67 -25.40 1.89 -4.06
CA ASP A 67 -25.37 1.18 -2.76
C ASP A 67 -23.96 1.24 -2.14
N VAL A 68 -22.94 1.19 -3.00
CA VAL A 68 -21.52 1.26 -2.63
C VAL A 68 -20.80 2.16 -3.62
N ILE A 69 -19.91 3.00 -3.13
CA ILE A 69 -18.95 3.74 -3.96
C ILE A 69 -17.55 3.29 -3.57
N ILE A 70 -16.78 2.89 -4.57
CA ILE A 70 -15.34 2.59 -4.42
C ILE A 70 -14.58 3.66 -5.18
N THR A 71 -13.72 4.41 -4.45
CA THR A 71 -12.92 5.47 -5.06
C THR A 71 -11.42 5.21 -4.98
N CYS A 72 -10.76 5.37 -6.12
CA CYS A 72 -9.30 5.42 -6.29
C CYS A 72 -8.87 6.77 -6.88
N GLN A 73 -9.71 7.81 -6.76
CA GLN A 73 -9.50 9.12 -7.39
C GLN A 73 -8.54 10.02 -6.60
N GLY A 74 -8.31 9.72 -5.30
CA GLY A 74 -7.39 10.47 -4.46
C GLY A 74 -8.07 11.37 -3.43
N GLY A 75 -7.25 11.96 -2.54
CA GLY A 75 -7.73 12.68 -1.35
C GLY A 75 -8.51 13.95 -1.65
N ASP A 76 -8.15 14.70 -2.70
CA ASP A 76 -8.84 15.92 -3.09
C ASP A 76 -10.28 15.61 -3.50
N TYR A 77 -10.49 14.57 -4.29
CA TYR A 77 -11.83 14.09 -4.64
C TYR A 77 -12.64 13.70 -3.40
N THR A 78 -12.04 12.96 -2.48
CA THR A 78 -12.72 12.59 -1.24
C THR A 78 -13.11 13.81 -0.40
N SER A 79 -12.18 14.77 -0.27
CA SER A 79 -12.43 16.01 0.49
C SER A 79 -13.54 16.86 -0.10
N GLU A 80 -13.70 16.85 -1.41
CA GLU A 80 -14.72 17.62 -2.12
C GLU A 80 -16.08 16.89 -2.13
N VAL A 81 -16.11 15.63 -2.53
CA VAL A 81 -17.34 14.92 -2.87
C VAL A 81 -17.99 14.23 -1.66
N PHE A 82 -17.21 13.61 -0.78
CA PHE A 82 -17.76 12.85 0.34
C PHE A 82 -18.63 13.66 1.28
N PRO A 83 -18.26 14.88 1.73
CA PRO A 83 -19.11 15.70 2.59
C PRO A 83 -20.44 16.10 1.91
N GLN A 84 -20.39 16.43 0.61
CA GLN A 84 -21.59 16.80 -0.15
C GLN A 84 -22.55 15.61 -0.26
N LEU A 85 -22.02 14.42 -0.56
CA LEU A 85 -22.80 13.19 -0.64
C LEU A 85 -23.46 12.85 0.70
N LYS A 86 -22.71 12.93 1.80
CA LYS A 86 -23.23 12.72 3.17
C LYS A 86 -24.33 13.73 3.53
N ALA A 87 -24.21 14.98 3.12
CA ALA A 87 -25.21 16.03 3.37
C ALA A 87 -26.57 15.74 2.70
N THR A 88 -26.62 14.89 1.66
CA THR A 88 -27.89 14.44 1.04
C THR A 88 -28.63 13.39 1.86
N GLY A 89 -28.08 12.90 2.96
CA GLY A 89 -28.61 11.77 3.71
C GLY A 89 -28.30 10.40 3.07
N TRP A 90 -27.36 10.34 2.13
CA TRP A 90 -26.97 9.08 1.52
C TRP A 90 -26.51 8.05 2.56
N ASN A 91 -27.08 6.85 2.50
CA ASN A 91 -26.85 5.76 3.47
C ASN A 91 -26.15 4.54 2.84
N GLY A 92 -25.49 4.72 1.69
CA GLY A 92 -24.65 3.69 1.09
C GLY A 92 -23.29 3.55 1.79
N TYR A 93 -22.45 2.68 1.24
CA TYR A 93 -21.11 2.43 1.76
C TYR A 93 -20.07 3.15 0.91
N TRP A 94 -19.12 3.82 1.57
CA TRP A 94 -17.98 4.46 0.97
C TRP A 94 -16.72 3.63 1.22
N ILE A 95 -16.05 3.19 0.15
CA ILE A 95 -14.77 2.46 0.21
C ILE A 95 -13.73 3.33 -0.51
N ASP A 96 -12.64 3.69 0.17
CA ASP A 96 -11.69 4.69 -0.30
C ASP A 96 -10.24 4.20 -0.24
N ALA A 97 -9.50 4.40 -1.33
CA ALA A 97 -8.05 4.19 -1.36
C ALA A 97 -7.27 5.34 -0.68
N ALA A 98 -7.85 6.55 -0.65
CA ALA A 98 -7.18 7.75 -0.15
C ALA A 98 -7.05 7.76 1.39
N SER A 99 -6.05 8.50 1.88
CA SER A 99 -5.79 8.60 3.33
C SER A 99 -6.68 9.61 4.06
N THR A 100 -7.50 10.38 3.35
CA THR A 100 -8.26 11.51 3.89
C THR A 100 -9.13 11.15 5.09
N LEU A 101 -9.81 10.01 5.03
CA LEU A 101 -10.76 9.58 6.07
C LEU A 101 -10.18 8.54 7.05
N ARG A 102 -8.90 8.12 6.89
CA ARG A 102 -8.33 7.03 7.71
C ARG A 102 -8.43 7.28 9.21
N MET A 103 -8.24 8.53 9.64
CA MET A 103 -8.24 8.89 11.06
C MET A 103 -9.58 9.45 11.54
N SER A 104 -10.62 9.46 10.70
CA SER A 104 -11.99 9.78 11.09
C SER A 104 -12.55 8.74 12.05
N ASP A 105 -13.25 9.16 13.11
CA ASP A 105 -13.79 8.24 14.13
C ASP A 105 -14.87 7.30 13.56
N ASP A 106 -15.59 7.74 12.52
CA ASP A 106 -16.63 6.98 11.83
C ASP A 106 -16.11 6.11 10.68
N ALA A 107 -14.77 6.03 10.48
CA ALA A 107 -14.15 5.25 9.44
C ALA A 107 -13.33 4.08 9.99
N ILE A 108 -13.41 2.94 9.31
CA ILE A 108 -12.60 1.74 9.61
C ILE A 108 -11.55 1.57 8.52
N ILE A 109 -10.29 1.38 8.93
CA ILE A 109 -9.22 0.99 8.02
C ILE A 109 -9.32 -0.52 7.78
N VAL A 110 -9.40 -0.91 6.50
CA VAL A 110 -9.66 -2.30 6.12
C VAL A 110 -8.36 -3.05 5.86
N LEU A 111 -8.17 -4.13 6.57
CA LEU A 111 -7.18 -5.16 6.30
C LEU A 111 -7.71 -6.51 6.83
N ASP A 112 -8.72 -7.06 6.18
CA ASP A 112 -9.53 -8.18 6.70
C ASP A 112 -8.76 -9.43 7.13
N PRO A 113 -7.61 -9.83 6.53
CA PRO A 113 -6.83 -10.93 7.08
C PRO A 113 -6.28 -10.66 8.49
N VAL A 114 -6.26 -9.38 8.89
CA VAL A 114 -5.76 -8.91 10.19
C VAL A 114 -6.88 -8.47 11.12
N ASN A 115 -7.88 -7.73 10.60
CA ASN A 115 -8.89 -7.07 11.43
C ASN A 115 -10.35 -7.37 11.05
N LEU A 116 -10.65 -8.57 10.56
CA LEU A 116 -12.01 -8.94 10.15
C LEU A 116 -13.05 -8.72 11.26
N ASN A 117 -12.69 -8.95 12.51
CA ASN A 117 -13.61 -8.74 13.65
C ASN A 117 -13.96 -7.24 13.79
N VAL A 118 -12.97 -6.35 13.71
CA VAL A 118 -13.19 -4.88 13.74
C VAL A 118 -14.13 -4.44 12.61
N ILE A 119 -13.95 -5.02 11.42
CA ILE A 119 -14.82 -4.72 10.27
C ILE A 119 -16.25 -5.21 10.51
N LYS A 120 -16.43 -6.45 10.99
CA LYS A 120 -17.75 -7.03 11.29
C LYS A 120 -18.48 -6.27 12.39
N ASP A 121 -17.77 -5.93 13.47
CA ASP A 121 -18.33 -5.14 14.58
C ASP A 121 -18.74 -3.74 14.08
N GLY A 122 -17.91 -3.11 13.25
CA GLY A 122 -18.26 -1.84 12.63
C GLY A 122 -19.50 -1.92 11.75
N LEU A 123 -19.63 -2.95 10.91
CA LEU A 123 -20.83 -3.16 10.10
C LEU A 123 -22.08 -3.35 10.97
N ALA A 124 -21.99 -4.16 12.04
CA ALA A 124 -23.08 -4.37 12.98
C ALA A 124 -23.49 -3.08 13.71
N ASN A 125 -22.53 -2.19 13.98
CA ASN A 125 -22.74 -0.87 14.59
C ASN A 125 -23.11 0.23 13.58
N GLY A 126 -23.32 -0.11 12.31
CA GLY A 126 -23.79 0.82 11.29
C GLY A 126 -22.72 1.66 10.60
N THR A 127 -21.42 1.33 10.74
CA THR A 127 -20.34 2.00 10.00
C THR A 127 -20.56 1.89 8.50
N LYS A 128 -20.40 3.00 7.79
CA LYS A 128 -20.57 3.09 6.34
C LYS A 128 -19.31 3.52 5.59
N THR A 129 -18.26 3.90 6.30
CA THR A 129 -17.01 4.42 5.74
C THR A 129 -15.88 3.45 6.00
N PHE A 130 -15.29 2.91 4.93
CA PHE A 130 -14.21 1.94 4.96
C PHE A 130 -13.06 2.46 4.10
N VAL A 131 -11.84 2.41 4.61
CA VAL A 131 -10.66 2.99 3.93
C VAL A 131 -9.52 1.99 3.85
N GLY A 132 -8.81 1.97 2.74
CA GLY A 132 -7.55 1.24 2.64
C GLY A 132 -6.49 1.84 3.55
N GLY A 133 -5.66 1.01 4.19
CA GLY A 133 -4.58 1.44 5.07
C GLY A 133 -3.38 2.03 4.30
N ASN A 134 -2.45 2.61 5.04
CA ASN A 134 -1.13 2.96 4.51
C ASN A 134 -0.44 1.70 3.97
N CYS A 135 0.25 1.84 2.85
CA CYS A 135 0.82 0.69 2.13
C CYS A 135 1.87 -0.06 2.96
N THR A 136 2.75 0.65 3.68
CA THR A 136 3.77 0.01 4.52
C THR A 136 3.15 -0.64 5.76
N VAL A 137 2.18 0.03 6.39
CA VAL A 137 1.45 -0.51 7.54
C VAL A 137 0.69 -1.78 7.16
N SER A 138 -0.02 -1.77 6.04
CA SER A 138 -0.76 -2.93 5.55
C SER A 138 0.17 -4.12 5.30
N LEU A 139 1.29 -3.90 4.58
CA LEU A 139 2.27 -4.96 4.30
C LEU A 139 2.94 -5.50 5.58
N MET A 140 3.29 -4.62 6.51
CA MET A 140 3.85 -5.02 7.80
C MET A 140 2.87 -5.92 8.58
N LEU A 141 1.62 -5.50 8.69
CA LEU A 141 0.60 -6.25 9.42
C LEU A 141 0.20 -7.55 8.72
N MET A 142 0.22 -7.59 7.39
CA MET A 142 0.02 -8.85 6.65
C MET A 142 1.09 -9.88 7.01
N GLY A 143 2.34 -9.45 7.16
CA GLY A 143 3.44 -10.34 7.54
C GLY A 143 3.53 -10.65 9.04
N LEU A 144 3.28 -9.66 9.90
CA LEU A 144 3.59 -9.72 11.34
C LEU A 144 2.40 -9.44 12.26
N GLY A 145 1.19 -9.29 11.72
CA GLY A 145 -0.01 -8.97 12.50
C GLY A 145 -0.29 -9.96 13.63
N SER A 146 0.05 -11.24 13.44
CA SER A 146 -0.09 -12.27 14.47
C SER A 146 0.69 -11.97 15.75
N LEU A 147 1.84 -11.32 15.67
CA LEU A 147 2.62 -10.95 16.86
C LEU A 147 1.90 -9.89 17.69
N PHE A 148 1.21 -8.94 17.04
CA PHE A 148 0.37 -7.94 17.71
C PHE A 148 -0.90 -8.58 18.29
N GLN A 149 -1.58 -9.43 17.54
CA GLN A 149 -2.80 -10.12 17.96
C GLN A 149 -2.55 -11.04 19.19
N ASN A 150 -1.35 -11.61 19.28
CA ASN A 150 -0.90 -12.38 20.45
C ASN A 150 -0.32 -11.51 21.58
N ASN A 151 -0.45 -10.18 21.47
CA ASN A 151 0.03 -9.21 22.46
C ASN A 151 1.51 -9.35 22.82
N LEU A 152 2.35 -9.72 21.87
CA LEU A 152 3.78 -9.95 22.07
C LEU A 152 4.63 -8.70 21.85
N VAL A 153 4.18 -7.75 21.04
CA VAL A 153 4.96 -6.57 20.68
C VAL A 153 4.87 -5.52 21.80
N GLU A 154 6.02 -5.13 22.34
CA GLU A 154 6.15 -3.99 23.28
C GLU A 154 6.29 -2.68 22.50
N TRP A 155 7.22 -2.64 21.55
CA TRP A 155 7.42 -1.56 20.59
C TRP A 155 8.15 -2.10 19.34
N MET A 156 8.18 -1.30 18.28
CA MET A 156 8.87 -1.68 17.05
C MET A 156 9.48 -0.45 16.36
N THR A 157 10.65 -0.64 15.72
CA THR A 157 11.11 0.29 14.70
C THR A 157 10.93 -0.31 13.29
N ALA A 158 10.45 0.51 12.36
CA ALA A 158 10.24 0.13 10.98
C ALA A 158 11.04 1.04 10.05
N MET A 159 12.14 0.52 9.49
CA MET A 159 12.88 1.18 8.42
C MET A 159 12.30 0.73 7.09
N THR A 160 11.58 1.60 6.40
CA THR A 160 10.88 1.24 5.18
C THR A 160 11.67 1.65 3.94
N TYR A 161 11.75 0.76 2.97
CA TYR A 161 12.36 0.97 1.65
C TYR A 161 11.24 0.98 0.61
N GLN A 162 10.76 2.19 0.29
CA GLN A 162 9.52 2.34 -0.46
C GLN A 162 9.76 2.55 -1.95
N ALA A 163 9.06 1.77 -2.76
CA ALA A 163 9.09 1.84 -4.21
C ALA A 163 8.48 3.14 -4.77
N ALA A 164 8.86 3.51 -5.98
CA ALA A 164 8.38 4.69 -6.70
C ALA A 164 6.84 4.70 -6.88
N SER A 165 6.21 3.52 -7.02
CA SER A 165 4.75 3.40 -7.16
C SER A 165 3.96 4.02 -6.01
N GLY A 166 4.51 4.05 -4.79
CA GLY A 166 3.89 4.72 -3.64
C GLY A 166 3.78 6.25 -3.80
N ALA A 167 4.57 6.86 -4.69
CA ALA A 167 4.49 8.26 -5.04
C ALA A 167 3.62 8.55 -6.28
N GLY A 168 3.24 7.52 -7.04
CA GLY A 168 2.35 7.63 -8.19
C GLY A 168 3.00 7.29 -9.53
N ALA A 169 2.17 7.24 -10.59
CA ALA A 169 2.58 6.79 -11.91
C ALA A 169 3.64 7.68 -12.57
N GLN A 170 3.58 9.00 -12.38
CA GLN A 170 4.56 9.92 -12.92
C GLN A 170 5.95 9.71 -12.29
N ASN A 171 5.99 9.45 -10.99
CA ASN A 171 7.21 9.13 -10.27
C ASN A 171 7.82 7.79 -10.72
N MET A 172 6.99 6.79 -11.05
CA MET A 172 7.48 5.55 -11.65
C MET A 172 8.13 5.80 -13.03
N ARG A 173 7.50 6.64 -13.87
CA ARG A 173 8.04 7.03 -15.17
C ARG A 173 9.37 7.76 -15.01
N GLU A 174 9.44 8.71 -14.08
CA GLU A 174 10.66 9.49 -13.80
C GLU A 174 11.82 8.59 -13.35
N LEU A 175 11.55 7.59 -12.48
CA LEU A 175 12.57 6.63 -12.08
C LEU A 175 13.16 5.88 -13.29
N ILE A 176 12.32 5.35 -14.18
CA ILE A 176 12.79 4.64 -15.39
C ILE A 176 13.51 5.59 -16.35
N THR A 177 13.01 6.81 -16.51
CA THR A 177 13.67 7.85 -17.33
C THR A 177 15.04 8.18 -16.76
N GLY A 178 15.17 8.32 -15.43
CA GLY A 178 16.45 8.54 -14.75
C GLY A 178 17.45 7.39 -14.93
N MET A 179 16.99 6.15 -14.84
CA MET A 179 17.82 4.98 -15.14
C MET A 179 18.32 4.98 -16.59
N GLY A 180 17.43 5.29 -17.54
CA GLY A 180 17.78 5.43 -18.95
C GLY A 180 18.74 6.59 -19.20
N TYR A 181 18.54 7.73 -18.51
CA TYR A 181 19.43 8.88 -18.61
C TYR A 181 20.86 8.54 -18.16
N LEU A 182 21.02 7.87 -17.02
CA LEU A 182 22.33 7.42 -16.54
C LEU A 182 22.98 6.46 -17.55
N TYR A 183 22.25 5.41 -17.97
CA TYR A 183 22.79 4.43 -18.92
C TYR A 183 23.23 5.07 -20.23
N ASN A 184 22.39 5.89 -20.85
CA ASN A 184 22.68 6.48 -22.16
C ASN A 184 23.88 7.42 -22.12
N ASN A 185 24.06 8.16 -21.03
CA ASN A 185 25.16 9.12 -20.88
C ASN A 185 26.47 8.48 -20.38
N THR A 186 26.45 7.27 -19.84
CA THR A 186 27.64 6.51 -19.43
C THR A 186 28.02 5.41 -20.40
N LYS A 187 27.19 5.14 -21.41
CA LYS A 187 27.32 3.99 -22.32
C LYS A 187 28.71 3.90 -22.99
N THR A 188 29.28 5.01 -23.42
CA THR A 188 30.61 5.00 -24.07
C THR A 188 31.71 4.47 -23.15
N LEU A 189 31.66 4.86 -21.85
CA LEU A 189 32.61 4.32 -20.86
C LEU A 189 32.32 2.86 -20.52
N LEU A 190 31.04 2.48 -20.45
CA LEU A 190 30.64 1.09 -20.17
C LEU A 190 31.03 0.11 -21.29
N ASP A 191 30.99 0.57 -22.55
CA ASP A 191 31.32 -0.25 -23.72
C ASP A 191 32.84 -0.39 -23.92
N ASP A 192 33.65 0.51 -23.36
CA ASP A 192 35.12 0.42 -23.40
C ASP A 192 35.67 -0.38 -22.20
N PRO A 193 36.18 -1.60 -22.42
CA PRO A 193 36.70 -2.43 -21.34
C PRO A 193 37.94 -1.86 -20.64
N LYS A 194 38.53 -0.77 -21.18
CA LYS A 194 39.65 -0.07 -20.56
C LYS A 194 39.23 1.05 -19.63
N SER A 195 37.94 1.41 -19.62
CA SER A 195 37.43 2.45 -18.73
C SER A 195 37.58 2.03 -17.27
N ALA A 196 38.14 2.92 -16.45
CA ALA A 196 38.21 2.70 -15.02
C ALA A 196 36.82 2.88 -14.39
N ILE A 197 36.45 2.01 -13.44
CA ILE A 197 35.13 2.11 -12.77
C ILE A 197 34.94 3.44 -12.06
N LEU A 198 35.98 4.08 -11.55
CA LEU A 198 35.91 5.40 -10.90
C LEU A 198 35.64 6.54 -11.88
N ASP A 199 35.95 6.38 -13.17
CA ASP A 199 35.59 7.36 -14.20
C ASP A 199 34.10 7.26 -14.52
N ILE A 200 33.56 6.06 -14.56
CA ILE A 200 32.12 5.81 -14.68
C ILE A 200 31.36 6.36 -13.46
N ASP A 201 31.84 6.09 -12.24
CA ASP A 201 31.26 6.60 -11.00
C ASP A 201 31.22 8.13 -10.95
N ARG A 202 32.33 8.78 -11.33
CA ARG A 202 32.43 10.25 -11.41
C ARG A 202 31.41 10.80 -12.40
N GLN A 203 31.29 10.20 -13.58
CA GLN A 203 30.31 10.64 -14.58
C GLN A 203 28.88 10.46 -14.09
N VAL A 204 28.54 9.34 -13.44
CA VAL A 204 27.23 9.13 -12.80
C VAL A 204 26.93 10.22 -11.78
N ALA A 205 27.88 10.54 -10.91
CA ALA A 205 27.72 11.57 -9.88
C ALA A 205 27.56 12.99 -10.48
N GLU A 206 28.26 13.30 -11.54
CA GLU A 206 28.11 14.56 -12.29
C GLU A 206 26.74 14.66 -12.94
N LEU A 207 26.26 13.59 -13.60
CA LEU A 207 24.94 13.53 -14.22
C LEU A 207 23.82 13.71 -13.18
N GLN A 208 23.92 13.05 -12.04
CA GLN A 208 22.90 13.17 -10.96
C GLN A 208 22.86 14.57 -10.34
N ARG A 209 23.96 15.31 -10.31
CA ARG A 209 24.04 16.69 -9.81
C ARG A 209 23.68 17.72 -10.86
N GLY A 210 23.65 17.33 -12.13
CA GLY A 210 23.40 18.22 -13.27
C GLY A 210 21.91 18.58 -13.39
N GLU A 211 21.63 19.80 -13.85
CA GLU A 211 20.26 20.31 -14.08
C GLU A 211 19.45 19.49 -15.10
N GLY A 212 20.13 18.73 -15.97
CA GLY A 212 19.47 17.88 -16.97
C GLY A 212 18.93 16.55 -16.44
N PHE A 213 19.15 16.21 -15.16
CA PHE A 213 18.67 14.95 -14.60
C PHE A 213 17.14 14.98 -14.39
N PRO A 214 16.40 13.94 -14.84
CA PRO A 214 14.95 13.90 -14.67
C PRO A 214 14.57 13.66 -13.18
N SER A 215 14.18 14.74 -12.51
CA SER A 215 13.84 14.74 -11.07
C SER A 215 12.65 15.65 -10.73
N ALA A 216 11.84 16.05 -11.73
CA ALA A 216 10.76 17.03 -11.53
C ALA A 216 9.66 16.57 -10.57
N ASN A 217 9.38 15.25 -10.49
CA ASN A 217 8.34 14.70 -9.63
C ASN A 217 8.84 14.36 -8.22
N PHE A 218 10.08 13.87 -8.07
CA PHE A 218 10.68 13.60 -6.75
C PHE A 218 11.37 14.83 -6.15
N GLY A 219 11.71 15.82 -6.96
CA GLY A 219 12.47 17.01 -6.56
C GLY A 219 13.98 16.79 -6.46
N VAL A 220 14.43 15.54 -6.42
CA VAL A 220 15.84 15.12 -6.37
C VAL A 220 16.02 13.79 -7.12
N PRO A 221 17.25 13.44 -7.58
CA PRO A 221 17.53 12.17 -8.25
C PRO A 221 17.22 10.96 -7.40
N LEU A 222 16.41 10.02 -7.94
CA LEU A 222 16.14 8.72 -7.30
C LEU A 222 16.90 7.58 -7.97
N ALA A 223 17.06 7.58 -9.31
CA ALA A 223 17.78 6.54 -10.02
C ALA A 223 19.26 6.53 -9.59
N GLY A 224 19.74 5.39 -9.10
CA GLY A 224 21.08 5.24 -8.53
C GLY A 224 21.30 5.93 -7.19
N SER A 225 20.21 6.31 -6.49
CA SER A 225 20.24 7.01 -5.19
C SER A 225 19.09 6.54 -4.30
N LEU A 226 18.87 7.23 -3.20
CA LEU A 226 17.71 7.11 -2.32
C LEU A 226 17.28 8.50 -1.80
N ILE A 227 16.03 8.59 -1.32
CA ILE A 227 15.51 9.81 -0.70
C ILE A 227 15.07 9.44 0.73
N PRO A 228 15.75 9.96 1.79
CA PRO A 228 15.50 9.55 3.17
C PRO A 228 14.32 10.31 3.83
N TYR A 229 13.34 10.74 3.03
CA TYR A 229 12.19 11.50 3.51
C TYR A 229 10.99 11.29 2.59
N ILE A 230 9.82 10.99 3.16
CA ILE A 230 8.57 10.80 2.41
C ILE A 230 7.44 11.56 3.11
N ASP A 231 6.64 12.31 2.33
CA ASP A 231 5.50 13.11 2.79
C ASP A 231 5.93 14.38 3.57
N LYS A 232 5.01 15.05 4.23
CA LYS A 232 5.20 16.35 4.90
C LYS A 232 5.85 16.18 6.27
N GLN A 233 6.61 17.19 6.67
CA GLN A 233 7.17 17.30 8.01
C GLN A 233 6.06 17.62 9.04
N LEU A 234 6.12 16.97 10.19
CA LEU A 234 5.29 17.24 11.36
C LEU A 234 6.09 17.99 12.44
N GLU A 235 5.39 18.60 13.39
CA GLU A 235 6.02 19.32 14.52
C GLU A 235 6.89 18.42 15.40
N SER A 236 6.60 17.12 15.46
CA SER A 236 7.40 16.11 16.17
C SER A 236 8.78 15.88 15.54
N GLY A 237 9.04 16.39 14.35
CA GLY A 237 10.22 16.09 13.53
C GLY A 237 10.06 14.85 12.64
N GLN A 238 9.03 14.05 12.84
CA GLN A 238 8.69 12.93 11.94
C GLN A 238 8.19 13.45 10.58
N SER A 239 8.34 12.64 9.55
CA SER A 239 7.50 12.79 8.37
C SER A 239 6.09 12.26 8.67
N LYS A 240 5.09 12.76 7.92
CA LYS A 240 3.72 12.24 8.04
C LYS A 240 3.64 10.74 7.72
N GLU A 241 4.51 10.25 6.84
CA GLU A 241 4.59 8.82 6.49
C GLU A 241 5.07 7.98 7.69
N GLU A 242 6.06 8.43 8.44
CA GLU A 242 6.55 7.77 9.66
C GLU A 242 5.48 7.75 10.75
N TRP A 243 4.80 8.88 10.97
CA TRP A 243 3.69 8.98 11.92
C TRP A 243 2.57 7.97 11.66
N LYS A 244 2.23 7.70 10.38
CA LYS A 244 1.21 6.71 10.00
C LYS A 244 1.54 5.32 10.54
N GLY A 245 2.81 4.97 10.66
CA GLY A 245 3.26 3.68 11.20
C GLY A 245 2.57 3.34 12.53
N GLN A 246 2.60 4.25 13.48
CA GLN A 246 1.98 4.04 14.79
C GLN A 246 0.47 4.18 14.74
N VAL A 247 -0.05 5.28 14.21
CA VAL A 247 -1.48 5.61 14.38
C VAL A 247 -2.37 4.65 13.58
N GLU A 248 -1.99 4.30 12.36
CA GLU A 248 -2.78 3.38 11.54
C GLU A 248 -2.68 1.94 12.03
N THR A 249 -1.49 1.47 12.46
CA THR A 249 -1.34 0.15 13.06
C THR A 249 -2.29 -0.04 14.24
N ASN A 250 -2.29 0.89 15.20
CA ASN A 250 -3.12 0.78 16.39
C ASN A 250 -4.62 0.89 16.06
N LYS A 251 -4.99 1.71 15.07
CA LYS A 251 -6.38 1.82 14.60
C LYS A 251 -6.85 0.55 13.88
N ILE A 252 -6.03 -0.04 13.01
CA ILE A 252 -6.36 -1.30 12.31
C ILE A 252 -6.61 -2.42 13.32
N LEU A 253 -5.76 -2.52 14.33
CA LEU A 253 -5.84 -3.57 15.36
C LEU A 253 -6.92 -3.31 16.41
N GLY A 254 -7.51 -2.10 16.46
CA GLY A 254 -8.47 -1.72 17.50
C GLY A 254 -7.85 -1.70 18.90
N ASN A 255 -6.56 -1.39 19.01
CA ASN A 255 -5.83 -1.44 20.27
C ASN A 255 -6.32 -0.38 21.26
N SER A 256 -6.66 -0.81 22.48
CA SER A 256 -6.93 0.09 23.60
C SER A 256 -5.65 0.68 24.21
N GLN A 257 -4.54 -0.05 24.12
CA GLN A 257 -3.20 0.40 24.50
C GLN A 257 -2.34 0.57 23.26
N ILE A 258 -1.78 1.76 23.11
CA ILE A 258 -0.94 2.08 21.95
C ILE A 258 0.36 1.28 22.03
N VAL A 259 0.64 0.52 20.96
CA VAL A 259 1.96 -0.06 20.74
C VAL A 259 2.81 0.99 20.01
N PRO A 260 3.93 1.45 20.59
CA PRO A 260 4.80 2.43 19.95
C PRO A 260 5.47 1.85 18.71
N ILE A 261 5.37 2.61 17.60
CA ILE A 261 6.03 2.28 16.32
C ILE A 261 6.64 3.55 15.77
N ASP A 262 7.93 3.51 15.44
CA ASP A 262 8.63 4.62 14.79
C ASP A 262 9.68 4.10 13.81
N GLY A 263 10.33 4.99 13.06
CA GLY A 263 11.37 4.60 12.13
C GLY A 263 11.64 5.66 11.07
N HIS A 264 12.26 5.25 9.98
CA HIS A 264 12.49 6.12 8.83
C HIS A 264 11.86 5.56 7.57
N CYS A 265 11.25 6.46 6.80
CA CYS A 265 10.65 6.13 5.51
C CYS A 265 11.55 6.61 4.38
N VAL A 266 12.12 5.67 3.64
CA VAL A 266 13.10 5.92 2.58
C VAL A 266 12.53 5.54 1.23
N ARG A 267 12.58 6.45 0.24
CA ARG A 267 12.26 6.14 -1.15
C ARG A 267 13.47 5.53 -1.82
N ILE A 268 13.29 4.42 -2.52
CA ILE A 268 14.36 3.70 -3.22
C ILE A 268 14.02 3.48 -4.69
N GLY A 269 15.02 3.14 -5.49
CA GLY A 269 14.89 2.85 -6.93
C GLY A 269 14.18 1.55 -7.29
N ALA A 270 13.29 1.03 -6.44
CA ALA A 270 12.36 -0.06 -6.76
C ALA A 270 11.09 0.50 -7.40
N MET A 271 10.51 -0.28 -8.35
CA MET A 271 9.34 0.19 -9.09
C MET A 271 8.04 0.05 -8.30
N ARG A 272 7.77 -1.11 -7.68
CA ARG A 272 6.44 -1.47 -7.23
C ARG A 272 6.35 -2.01 -5.80
N CYS A 273 7.34 -2.73 -5.31
CA CYS A 273 7.27 -3.40 -4.01
C CYS A 273 7.99 -2.63 -2.91
N HIS A 274 7.36 -2.52 -1.75
CA HIS A 274 7.97 -1.98 -0.54
C HIS A 274 8.65 -3.09 0.25
N SER A 275 9.82 -2.78 0.79
CA SER A 275 10.54 -3.65 1.73
C SER A 275 10.66 -2.96 3.08
N GLN A 276 10.80 -3.73 4.16
CA GLN A 276 10.93 -3.19 5.51
C GLN A 276 11.92 -4.00 6.33
N ALA A 277 12.87 -3.31 6.97
CA ALA A 277 13.73 -3.88 7.99
C ALA A 277 13.19 -3.48 9.37
N LEU A 278 12.91 -4.46 10.22
CA LEU A 278 12.17 -4.28 11.45
C LEU A 278 12.99 -4.73 12.66
N THR A 279 12.99 -3.90 13.70
CA THR A 279 13.46 -4.26 15.04
C THR A 279 12.25 -4.28 15.96
N ILE A 280 11.96 -5.43 16.55
CA ILE A 280 10.79 -5.66 17.37
C ILE A 280 11.23 -6.00 18.78
N LYS A 281 10.83 -5.20 19.76
CA LYS A 281 10.94 -5.53 21.17
C LYS A 281 9.72 -6.35 21.55
N LEU A 282 9.96 -7.57 21.97
CA LEU A 282 8.92 -8.46 22.51
C LEU A 282 8.77 -8.23 24.01
N LYS A 283 7.58 -8.40 24.54
CA LYS A 283 7.26 -8.32 25.98
C LYS A 283 7.89 -9.45 26.79
N LYS A 284 8.29 -10.54 26.12
CA LYS A 284 8.96 -11.72 26.70
C LYS A 284 9.81 -12.44 25.66
N ASP A 285 10.74 -13.27 26.09
CA ASP A 285 11.43 -14.17 25.18
C ASP A 285 10.45 -15.23 24.65
N VAL A 286 10.34 -15.32 23.33
CA VAL A 286 9.54 -16.33 22.61
C VAL A 286 10.47 -17.06 21.65
N PRO A 287 10.49 -18.40 21.63
CA PRO A 287 11.29 -19.16 20.67
C PRO A 287 11.03 -18.78 19.21
N LEU A 288 12.05 -18.85 18.35
CA LEU A 288 11.91 -18.46 16.94
C LEU A 288 10.94 -19.33 16.17
N ASP A 289 10.92 -20.63 16.43
CA ASP A 289 10.00 -21.59 15.84
C ASP A 289 8.53 -21.26 16.18
N GLU A 290 8.23 -20.89 17.42
CA GLU A 290 6.90 -20.42 17.80
C GLU A 290 6.51 -19.12 17.06
N ILE A 291 7.45 -18.18 16.90
CA ILE A 291 7.23 -16.95 16.13
C ILE A 291 6.93 -17.27 14.66
N GLU A 292 7.73 -18.15 14.06
CA GLU A 292 7.55 -18.57 12.68
C GLU A 292 6.20 -19.27 12.48
N ASP A 293 5.79 -20.11 13.41
CA ASP A 293 4.49 -20.82 13.36
C ASP A 293 3.31 -19.85 13.49
N MET A 294 3.40 -18.83 14.36
CA MET A 294 2.40 -17.77 14.44
C MET A 294 2.27 -17.01 13.12
N ILE A 295 3.40 -16.70 12.46
CA ILE A 295 3.39 -16.03 11.16
C ILE A 295 2.78 -16.94 10.09
N ARG A 296 3.19 -18.20 9.99
CA ARG A 296 2.67 -19.18 9.00
C ARG A 296 1.17 -19.40 9.13
N SER A 297 0.66 -19.42 10.35
CA SER A 297 -0.75 -19.67 10.65
C SER A 297 -1.63 -18.42 10.58
N SER A 298 -1.06 -17.23 10.43
CA SER A 298 -1.80 -15.95 10.51
C SER A 298 -2.76 -15.76 9.34
N ASN A 299 -2.28 -15.98 8.13
CA ASN A 299 -3.04 -15.89 6.90
C ASN A 299 -2.30 -16.63 5.76
N GLN A 300 -3.01 -16.94 4.68
CA GLN A 300 -2.47 -17.75 3.57
C GLN A 300 -1.40 -17.03 2.72
N TRP A 301 -1.22 -15.72 2.87
CA TRP A 301 -0.29 -14.92 2.07
C TRP A 301 1.02 -14.61 2.80
N ALA A 302 1.02 -14.69 4.14
CA ALA A 302 2.25 -14.56 4.92
C ALA A 302 3.10 -15.84 4.75
N LYS A 303 4.34 -15.66 4.29
CA LYS A 303 5.25 -16.77 4.02
C LYS A 303 6.56 -16.59 4.79
N VAL A 304 6.86 -17.52 5.69
CA VAL A 304 8.17 -17.52 6.37
C VAL A 304 9.25 -17.99 5.41
N VAL A 305 10.28 -17.17 5.24
CA VAL A 305 11.47 -17.46 4.45
C VAL A 305 12.60 -17.89 5.39
N PRO A 306 13.25 -19.04 5.14
CA PRO A 306 14.38 -19.49 5.95
C PRO A 306 15.48 -18.43 6.05
N ASN A 307 16.06 -18.27 7.24
CA ASN A 307 17.13 -17.30 7.46
C ASN A 307 18.48 -17.81 6.92
N THR A 308 18.52 -18.14 5.63
CA THR A 308 19.74 -18.44 4.87
C THR A 308 20.05 -17.31 3.90
N ARG A 309 21.31 -17.25 3.43
CA ARG A 309 21.73 -16.28 2.43
C ARG A 309 20.96 -16.49 1.12
N GLU A 310 20.87 -17.73 0.67
CA GLU A 310 20.24 -18.13 -0.60
C GLU A 310 18.76 -17.74 -0.62
N ALA A 311 17.99 -18.21 0.35
CA ALA A 311 16.57 -17.91 0.45
C ALA A 311 16.31 -16.39 0.60
N SER A 312 17.14 -15.68 1.37
CA SER A 312 17.01 -14.23 1.53
C SER A 312 17.25 -13.48 0.21
N MET A 313 18.20 -13.90 -0.60
CA MET A 313 18.52 -13.26 -1.88
C MET A 313 17.50 -13.56 -2.97
N THR A 314 16.82 -14.70 -2.92
CA THR A 314 15.83 -15.09 -3.93
C THR A 314 14.41 -14.66 -3.54
N ASP A 315 13.99 -14.87 -2.30
CA ASP A 315 12.58 -14.79 -1.90
C ASP A 315 12.20 -13.48 -1.18
N LEU A 316 13.18 -12.69 -0.69
CA LEU A 316 12.95 -11.45 0.04
C LEU A 316 13.26 -10.19 -0.78
N THR A 317 13.02 -10.23 -2.07
CA THR A 317 13.31 -9.10 -2.96
C THR A 317 12.05 -8.56 -3.63
N PRO A 318 12.01 -7.28 -4.02
CA PRO A 318 10.92 -6.72 -4.83
C PRO A 318 10.61 -7.53 -6.08
N VAL A 319 11.63 -8.10 -6.73
CA VAL A 319 11.49 -8.91 -7.96
C VAL A 319 10.70 -10.20 -7.67
N ALA A 320 10.94 -10.84 -6.53
CA ALA A 320 10.29 -12.10 -6.17
C ALA A 320 8.77 -11.98 -5.97
N VAL A 321 8.28 -10.82 -5.54
CA VAL A 321 6.88 -10.65 -5.12
C VAL A 321 6.06 -9.69 -5.97
N THR A 322 6.67 -9.00 -6.92
CA THR A 322 5.94 -8.09 -7.82
C THR A 322 4.81 -8.83 -8.53
N GLY A 323 3.59 -8.30 -8.42
CA GLY A 323 2.38 -8.89 -9.02
C GLY A 323 1.79 -10.06 -8.25
N THR A 324 2.30 -10.38 -7.05
CA THR A 324 1.78 -11.47 -6.21
C THR A 324 1.18 -10.95 -4.91
N LEU A 325 0.25 -11.70 -4.34
CA LEU A 325 -0.31 -11.42 -3.01
C LEU A 325 0.60 -11.92 -1.87
N THR A 326 1.65 -12.64 -2.15
CA THR A 326 2.57 -13.17 -1.14
C THR A 326 3.30 -12.05 -0.43
N VAL A 327 3.33 -12.13 0.89
CA VAL A 327 4.10 -11.24 1.78
C VAL A 327 5.11 -12.09 2.55
N PRO A 328 6.32 -12.30 2.01
CA PRO A 328 7.34 -13.07 2.69
C PRO A 328 7.90 -12.29 3.89
N VAL A 329 8.15 -13.02 4.96
CA VAL A 329 8.82 -12.58 6.17
C VAL A 329 10.05 -13.46 6.39
N GLY A 330 11.21 -12.86 6.42
CA GLY A 330 12.46 -13.57 6.61
C GLY A 330 13.44 -12.77 7.47
N ARG A 331 14.70 -13.18 7.46
CA ARG A 331 15.73 -12.61 8.34
C ARG A 331 15.33 -12.64 9.82
N LEU A 332 14.41 -13.56 10.18
CA LEU A 332 13.98 -13.77 11.54
C LEU A 332 15.14 -14.28 12.38
N ARG A 333 15.51 -13.51 13.39
CA ARG A 333 16.57 -13.86 14.33
C ARG A 333 16.47 -13.05 15.60
N LYS A 334 16.98 -13.61 16.71
CA LYS A 334 17.21 -12.81 17.93
C LYS A 334 18.40 -11.87 17.69
N LEU A 335 18.24 -10.62 18.13
CA LEU A 335 19.30 -9.61 18.00
C LEU A 335 20.28 -9.67 19.19
N ASN A 336 21.48 -9.10 18.99
CA ASN A 336 22.52 -9.08 20.03
C ASN A 336 22.17 -8.23 21.27
N MET A 337 21.07 -7.48 21.21
CA MET A 337 20.57 -6.62 22.29
C MET A 337 19.85 -7.40 23.40
N GLY A 338 19.49 -8.66 23.16
CA GLY A 338 18.81 -9.52 24.12
C GLY A 338 17.81 -10.47 23.46
N LYS A 339 17.35 -11.46 24.20
CA LYS A 339 16.46 -12.51 23.69
C LYS A 339 15.05 -12.00 23.32
N GLU A 340 14.64 -10.87 23.86
CA GLU A 340 13.37 -10.22 23.55
C GLU A 340 13.44 -9.35 22.30
N TYR A 341 14.61 -9.15 21.70
CA TYR A 341 14.77 -8.35 20.49
C TYR A 341 14.79 -9.24 19.25
N LEU A 342 13.79 -9.06 18.42
CA LEU A 342 13.61 -9.80 17.16
C LEU A 342 13.93 -8.90 15.98
N GLY A 343 14.80 -9.36 15.09
CA GLY A 343 14.96 -8.78 13.75
C GLY A 343 14.07 -9.51 12.76
N ALA A 344 13.45 -8.76 11.85
CA ALA A 344 12.68 -9.29 10.74
C ALA A 344 12.87 -8.44 9.49
N PHE A 345 12.66 -9.03 8.32
CA PHE A 345 12.60 -8.33 7.04
C PHE A 345 11.37 -8.83 6.28
N THR A 346 10.62 -7.90 5.69
CA THR A 346 9.46 -8.23 4.85
C THR A 346 9.48 -7.42 3.57
N VAL A 347 8.81 -7.94 2.55
CA VAL A 347 8.59 -7.28 1.27
C VAL A 347 7.20 -7.61 0.75
N GLY A 348 6.59 -6.70 0.00
CA GLY A 348 5.28 -6.96 -0.59
C GLY A 348 4.91 -5.95 -1.65
N ASP A 349 3.95 -6.33 -2.48
CA ASP A 349 3.44 -5.50 -3.56
C ASP A 349 2.47 -4.45 -3.01
N GLN A 350 2.90 -3.19 -3.03
CA GLN A 350 2.10 -2.10 -2.48
C GLN A 350 0.84 -1.78 -3.30
N LEU A 351 0.79 -2.11 -4.59
CA LEU A 351 -0.41 -1.91 -5.39
C LEU A 351 -1.49 -2.97 -5.11
N LEU A 352 -1.11 -4.09 -4.51
CA LEU A 352 -2.03 -5.14 -4.05
C LEU A 352 -2.45 -4.89 -2.59
N TRP A 353 -1.76 -5.46 -1.60
CA TRP A 353 -2.14 -5.30 -0.18
C TRP A 353 -2.01 -3.88 0.34
N GLY A 354 -1.13 -3.08 -0.24
CA GLY A 354 -0.98 -1.66 0.13
C GLY A 354 -2.04 -0.75 -0.48
N ALA A 355 -2.91 -1.24 -1.40
CA ALA A 355 -3.88 -0.39 -2.11
C ALA A 355 -5.15 -1.14 -2.54
N ALA A 356 -5.12 -1.90 -3.65
CA ALA A 356 -6.32 -2.40 -4.32
C ALA A 356 -7.00 -3.56 -3.59
N GLU A 357 -6.24 -4.50 -3.04
CA GLU A 357 -6.78 -5.74 -2.48
C GLU A 357 -7.69 -5.51 -1.26
N PRO A 358 -7.36 -4.65 -0.28
CA PRO A 358 -8.27 -4.37 0.82
C PRO A 358 -9.62 -3.79 0.37
N LEU A 359 -9.63 -2.94 -0.67
CA LEU A 359 -10.86 -2.34 -1.20
C LEU A 359 -11.77 -3.41 -1.85
N ARG A 360 -11.17 -4.26 -2.68
CA ARG A 360 -11.86 -5.39 -3.31
C ARG A 360 -12.47 -6.32 -2.27
N ARG A 361 -11.68 -6.68 -1.26
CA ARG A 361 -12.10 -7.60 -0.21
C ARG A 361 -13.19 -6.98 0.67
N MET A 362 -13.14 -5.68 0.93
CA MET A 362 -14.24 -4.99 1.62
C MET A 362 -15.55 -5.06 0.81
N LEU A 363 -15.48 -4.90 -0.52
CA LEU A 363 -16.65 -5.10 -1.37
C LEU A 363 -17.23 -6.52 -1.22
N ARG A 364 -16.39 -7.56 -1.21
CA ARG A 364 -16.83 -8.95 -0.98
C ARG A 364 -17.51 -9.13 0.37
N ILE A 365 -16.93 -8.58 1.42
CA ILE A 365 -17.53 -8.61 2.77
C ILE A 365 -18.92 -7.96 2.76
N LEU A 366 -19.08 -6.82 2.05
CA LEU A 366 -20.38 -6.16 1.93
C LEU A 366 -21.40 -6.98 1.12
N VAL A 367 -20.97 -7.65 0.06
CA VAL A 367 -21.84 -8.55 -0.72
C VAL A 367 -22.37 -9.68 0.16
N GLU A 368 -21.48 -10.30 0.92
CA GLU A 368 -21.84 -11.39 1.86
C GLU A 368 -22.74 -10.89 2.99
N TYR A 369 -22.39 -9.75 3.60
CA TYR A 369 -23.17 -9.13 4.70
C TYR A 369 -24.59 -8.75 4.29
N LYS A 370 -24.80 -8.28 3.06
CA LYS A 370 -26.15 -7.93 2.55
C LYS A 370 -26.95 -9.15 2.08
N SER A 371 -26.30 -10.29 1.88
CA SER A 371 -26.96 -11.54 1.47
C SER A 371 -27.36 -12.41 2.65
N SER A 372 -26.85 -12.09 3.84
CA SER A 372 -27.18 -12.73 5.12
C SER A 372 -28.40 -12.06 5.77
#